data_43f06128c320cf2377c802ec06f5069d
#
_entry.id   43f06128c320cf2377c802ec06f5069d
#
_cell.length_a   1.000
_cell.length_b   1.000
_cell.length_c   1.000
_cell.angle_alpha   90.00
_cell.angle_beta   90.00
_cell.angle_gamma   90.00
#
_symmetry.space_group_name_H-M   'P 1'
#
loop_
_entity.id
_entity.type
_entity.pdbx_description
1 polymer ?
#
loop_
_entity_poly.entity_id
_entity_poly.type
_entity_poly.pdbx_seq_one_letter_code
_entity_poly.pdbx_strand_id
1 'polypeptide(L)'
;MSAEALHARPGRVRLALLGGAGGTALLLAALLVLPQAREILAAGWLIGLLFWLGIALGALVLLATHALTGGQWGRALWPALAPAAASLPLFLLLILPLVVGLGTLYPWAPDPEHAARSIVAQRYLNLPGATLRGLVALAVWSALALLLVGMRAGGLRQMVAALGLVFHMVAITLLGFDWVQSLEPHFHSTSFGMASLVLQLMACLAWATRLRPTPSEAAPDVGGMLLAAVLGSLYLGFSQYLVIWYGNLPEKVEWYVLRQHWGWLSLELLALLLSSLLPLVVLLPSAVRGSPAALAQLAPWLLGGILLHQAWLVAPGAGFWTLPVAALAVLAVGGLWFGLAYGLIAGRFIRATEAGA
;
A
#
# COMPACT_ATOMS: atom_id res chain seq x y z
N MET A 1 -25.13 -2.64 15.38
CA MET A 1 -24.92 -1.33 14.71
C MET A 1 -25.32 -1.53 13.27
N SER A 2 -26.37 -0.83 12.83
CA SER A 2 -27.05 -1.02 11.55
C SER A 2 -26.12 -0.81 10.34
N ALA A 3 -26.46 -1.43 9.21
CA ALA A 3 -25.82 -1.25 7.89
C ALA A 3 -25.64 0.24 7.48
N GLU A 4 -26.43 1.13 8.07
CA GLU A 4 -26.33 2.58 7.91
C GLU A 4 -24.98 3.20 8.32
N ALA A 5 -24.20 2.56 9.20
CA ALA A 5 -22.90 3.11 9.62
C ALA A 5 -21.80 3.03 8.55
N LEU A 6 -21.95 2.18 7.52
CA LEU A 6 -21.02 2.07 6.38
C LEU A 6 -21.38 3.02 5.24
N HIS A 7 -22.61 3.50 5.17
CA HIS A 7 -22.94 4.60 4.28
C HIS A 7 -22.38 5.89 4.90
N ALA A 8 -21.14 6.24 4.51
CA ALA A 8 -20.67 7.59 4.79
C ALA A 8 -21.76 8.57 4.36
N ARG A 9 -22.17 9.48 5.27
CA ARG A 9 -23.23 10.45 4.99
C ARG A 9 -23.01 11.05 3.60
N PRO A 10 -24.02 11.16 2.72
CA PRO A 10 -23.83 11.58 1.33
C PRO A 10 -22.98 12.86 1.17
N GLY A 11 -23.11 13.80 2.13
CA GLY A 11 -22.30 15.01 2.16
C GLY A 11 -20.80 14.74 2.38
N ARG A 12 -20.43 13.75 3.23
CA ARG A 12 -19.02 13.40 3.47
C ARG A 12 -18.41 12.71 2.26
N VAL A 13 -19.15 11.84 1.59
CA VAL A 13 -18.71 11.18 0.35
C VAL A 13 -18.48 12.23 -0.75
N ARG A 14 -19.42 13.15 -0.92
CA ARG A 14 -19.28 14.23 -1.90
C ARG A 14 -18.08 15.12 -1.60
N LEU A 15 -17.88 15.49 -0.33
CA LEU A 15 -16.73 16.30 0.09
C LEU A 15 -15.41 15.56 -0.18
N ALA A 16 -15.33 14.25 0.14
CA ALA A 16 -14.14 13.43 -0.11
C ALA A 16 -13.82 13.34 -1.62
N LEU A 17 -14.84 13.09 -2.46
CA LEU A 17 -14.69 13.04 -3.91
C LEU A 17 -14.26 14.38 -4.50
N LEU A 18 -14.92 15.48 -4.12
CA LEU A 18 -14.58 16.80 -4.62
C LEU A 18 -13.20 17.27 -4.14
N GLY A 19 -12.88 17.07 -2.86
CA GLY A 19 -11.57 17.38 -2.32
C GLY A 19 -10.46 16.53 -2.94
N GLY A 20 -10.71 15.24 -3.12
CA GLY A 20 -9.80 14.32 -3.80
C GLY A 20 -9.57 14.69 -5.26
N ALA A 21 -10.63 14.97 -6.01
CA ALA A 21 -10.54 15.40 -7.40
C ALA A 21 -9.82 16.76 -7.54
N GLY A 22 -10.16 17.73 -6.69
CA GLY A 22 -9.50 19.04 -6.67
C GLY A 22 -8.01 18.93 -6.33
N GLY A 23 -7.64 18.17 -5.31
CA GLY A 23 -6.24 17.92 -4.94
C GLY A 23 -5.46 17.21 -6.04
N THR A 24 -6.06 16.20 -6.68
CA THR A 24 -5.47 15.50 -7.82
C THR A 24 -5.26 16.44 -9.02
N ALA A 25 -6.27 17.23 -9.36
CA ALA A 25 -6.19 18.20 -10.44
C ALA A 25 -5.10 19.27 -10.16
N LEU A 26 -5.00 19.75 -8.92
CA LEU A 26 -3.99 20.70 -8.51
C LEU A 26 -2.57 20.12 -8.66
N LEU A 27 -2.33 18.89 -8.17
CA LEU A 27 -1.02 18.23 -8.28
C LEU A 27 -0.67 17.92 -9.73
N LEU A 28 -1.62 17.47 -10.55
CA LEU A 28 -1.43 17.29 -11.99
C LEU A 28 -1.09 18.60 -12.70
N ALA A 29 -1.82 19.68 -12.43
CA ALA A 29 -1.54 20.99 -13.00
C ALA A 29 -0.13 21.47 -12.61
N ALA A 30 0.25 21.31 -11.32
CA ALA A 30 1.59 21.64 -10.85
C ALA A 30 2.68 20.81 -11.55
N LEU A 31 2.45 19.50 -11.74
CA LEU A 31 3.38 18.58 -12.42
C LEU A 31 3.62 18.99 -13.89
N LEU A 32 2.60 19.49 -14.56
CA LEU A 32 2.68 19.93 -15.95
C LEU A 32 3.31 21.32 -16.09
N VAL A 33 2.99 22.26 -15.17
CA VAL A 33 3.35 23.68 -15.28
C VAL A 33 4.68 24.00 -14.60
N LEU A 34 5.13 23.23 -13.59
CA LEU A 34 6.34 23.48 -12.80
C LEU A 34 7.43 22.44 -13.07
N PRO A 35 8.20 22.54 -14.18
CA PRO A 35 9.23 21.57 -14.53
C PRO A 35 10.26 21.33 -13.43
N GLN A 36 10.66 22.40 -12.70
CA GLN A 36 11.64 22.36 -11.62
C GLN A 36 11.16 21.63 -10.35
N ALA A 37 9.85 21.40 -10.22
CA ALA A 37 9.25 20.69 -9.07
C ALA A 37 8.78 19.27 -9.43
N ARG A 38 8.96 18.81 -10.66
CA ARG A 38 8.41 17.53 -11.14
C ARG A 38 8.88 16.35 -10.32
N GLU A 39 10.13 16.29 -9.95
CA GLU A 39 10.68 15.21 -9.14
C GLU A 39 9.97 15.14 -7.77
N ILE A 40 9.88 16.27 -7.07
CA ILE A 40 9.24 16.40 -5.76
C ILE A 40 7.74 16.03 -5.86
N LEU A 41 7.06 16.49 -6.91
CA LEU A 41 5.64 16.22 -7.14
C LEU A 41 5.39 14.75 -7.46
N ALA A 42 6.23 14.13 -8.31
CA ALA A 42 6.13 12.73 -8.67
C ALA A 42 6.46 11.80 -7.47
N ALA A 43 7.49 12.14 -6.69
CA ALA A 43 7.85 11.40 -5.48
C ALA A 43 6.73 11.47 -4.42
N GLY A 44 6.18 12.66 -4.17
CA GLY A 44 5.06 12.84 -3.26
C GLY A 44 3.80 12.11 -3.71
N TRP A 45 3.52 12.12 -5.02
CA TRP A 45 2.42 11.35 -5.60
C TRP A 45 2.61 9.84 -5.43
N LEU A 46 3.83 9.34 -5.68
CA LEU A 46 4.17 7.93 -5.50
C LEU A 46 3.92 7.46 -4.06
N ILE A 47 4.28 8.27 -3.05
CA ILE A 47 4.01 7.95 -1.64
C ILE A 47 2.50 7.80 -1.39
N GLY A 48 1.69 8.76 -1.84
CA GLY A 48 0.24 8.70 -1.70
C GLY A 48 -0.39 7.52 -2.43
N LEU A 49 0.11 7.23 -3.65
CA LEU A 49 -0.31 6.08 -4.45
C LEU A 49 0.00 4.76 -3.75
N LEU A 50 1.25 4.56 -3.31
CA LEU A 50 1.69 3.33 -2.63
C LEU A 50 0.90 3.07 -1.35
N PHE A 51 0.59 4.10 -0.59
CA PHE A 51 -0.16 3.98 0.66
C PHE A 51 -1.58 3.42 0.43
N TRP A 52 -2.35 4.04 -0.45
CA TRP A 52 -3.74 3.62 -0.69
C TRP A 52 -3.83 2.37 -1.55
N LEU A 53 -2.96 2.23 -2.56
CA LEU A 53 -2.83 1.00 -3.32
C LEU A 53 -2.44 -0.18 -2.42
N GLY A 54 -1.55 0.05 -1.44
CA GLY A 54 -1.16 -0.96 -0.47
C GLY A 54 -2.34 -1.51 0.33
N ILE A 55 -3.26 -0.65 0.77
CA ILE A 55 -4.50 -1.06 1.46
C ILE A 55 -5.40 -1.86 0.52
N ALA A 56 -5.59 -1.41 -0.73
CA ALA A 56 -6.44 -2.09 -1.70
C ALA A 56 -5.87 -3.47 -2.13
N LEU A 57 -4.55 -3.57 -2.30
CA LEU A 57 -3.86 -4.83 -2.58
C LEU A 57 -3.87 -5.78 -1.37
N GLY A 58 -3.66 -5.26 -0.16
CA GLY A 58 -3.83 -6.03 1.07
C GLY A 58 -5.24 -6.62 1.19
N ALA A 59 -6.27 -5.87 0.78
CA ALA A 59 -7.64 -6.37 0.74
C ALA A 59 -7.82 -7.51 -0.28
N LEU A 60 -7.22 -7.39 -1.48
CA LEU A 60 -7.21 -8.46 -2.48
C LEU A 60 -6.55 -9.73 -1.92
N VAL A 61 -5.39 -9.61 -1.30
CA VAL A 61 -4.64 -10.74 -0.71
C VAL A 61 -5.42 -11.39 0.42
N LEU A 62 -6.02 -10.61 1.33
CA LEU A 62 -6.84 -11.14 2.42
C LEU A 62 -8.10 -11.85 1.90
N LEU A 63 -8.76 -11.32 0.87
CA LEU A 63 -9.91 -11.98 0.23
C LEU A 63 -9.51 -13.28 -0.46
N ALA A 64 -8.37 -13.32 -1.14
CA ALA A 64 -7.84 -14.53 -1.76
C ALA A 64 -7.46 -15.58 -0.69
N THR A 65 -6.78 -15.17 0.37
CA THR A 65 -6.45 -16.04 1.50
C THR A 65 -7.72 -16.61 2.14
N HIS A 66 -8.72 -15.77 2.40
CA HIS A 66 -10.00 -16.23 2.94
C HIS A 66 -10.74 -17.19 2.01
N ALA A 67 -10.67 -17.00 0.69
CA ALA A 67 -11.29 -17.94 -0.27
C ALA A 67 -10.67 -19.34 -0.21
N LEU A 68 -9.41 -19.47 0.21
CA LEU A 68 -8.69 -20.74 0.35
C LEU A 68 -8.82 -21.36 1.75
N THR A 69 -8.79 -20.52 2.79
CA THR A 69 -8.71 -21.00 4.19
C THR A 69 -10.04 -20.96 4.94
N GLY A 70 -10.98 -20.13 4.48
CA GLY A 70 -12.24 -19.89 5.20
C GLY A 70 -12.04 -19.07 6.48
N GLY A 71 -12.90 -19.31 7.45
CA GLY A 71 -12.83 -18.68 8.77
C GLY A 71 -13.84 -17.55 8.98
N GLN A 72 -14.10 -17.23 10.25
CA GLN A 72 -15.05 -16.17 10.60
C GLN A 72 -14.47 -14.78 10.36
N TRP A 73 -13.15 -14.61 10.51
CA TRP A 73 -12.45 -13.35 10.34
C TRP A 73 -12.68 -12.71 8.96
N GLY A 74 -12.66 -13.53 7.89
CA GLY A 74 -12.86 -13.01 6.54
C GLY A 74 -14.30 -12.57 6.29
N ARG A 75 -15.29 -13.27 6.86
CA ARG A 75 -16.70 -12.84 6.83
C ARG A 75 -16.90 -11.53 7.59
N ALA A 76 -16.29 -11.41 8.77
CA ALA A 76 -16.35 -10.22 9.59
C ALA A 76 -15.72 -8.99 8.90
N LEU A 77 -14.60 -9.18 8.21
CA LEU A 77 -13.88 -8.11 7.50
C LEU A 77 -14.42 -7.86 6.08
N TRP A 78 -15.23 -8.76 5.51
CA TRP A 78 -15.75 -8.65 4.14
C TRP A 78 -16.30 -7.26 3.77
N PRO A 79 -17.14 -6.61 4.62
CA PRO A 79 -17.69 -5.29 4.29
C PRO A 79 -16.63 -4.17 4.17
N ALA A 80 -15.45 -4.36 4.76
CA ALA A 80 -14.32 -3.45 4.62
C ALA A 80 -13.41 -3.85 3.45
N LEU A 81 -13.14 -5.16 3.27
CA LEU A 81 -12.21 -5.67 2.27
C LEU A 81 -12.77 -5.62 0.84
N ALA A 82 -14.04 -6.04 0.65
CA ALA A 82 -14.62 -6.16 -0.69
C ALA A 82 -14.69 -4.82 -1.44
N PRO A 83 -15.14 -3.69 -0.84
CA PRO A 83 -15.10 -2.40 -1.52
C PRO A 83 -13.68 -1.91 -1.80
N ALA A 84 -12.74 -2.14 -0.87
CA ALA A 84 -11.34 -1.76 -1.03
C ALA A 84 -10.70 -2.50 -2.22
N ALA A 85 -10.87 -3.81 -2.32
CA ALA A 85 -10.38 -4.59 -3.45
C ALA A 85 -11.08 -4.21 -4.76
N ALA A 86 -12.42 -4.09 -4.77
CA ALA A 86 -13.19 -3.73 -5.96
C ALA A 86 -12.87 -2.33 -6.51
N SER A 87 -12.20 -1.48 -5.73
CA SER A 87 -11.76 -0.15 -6.15
C SER A 87 -10.41 -0.16 -6.90
N LEU A 88 -9.73 -1.31 -7.02
CA LEU A 88 -8.42 -1.40 -7.72
C LEU A 88 -8.42 -0.82 -9.14
N PRO A 89 -9.49 -0.92 -9.97
CA PRO A 89 -9.52 -0.26 -11.28
C PRO A 89 -9.28 1.26 -11.25
N LEU A 90 -9.59 1.93 -10.12
CA LEU A 90 -9.31 3.36 -9.97
C LEU A 90 -7.80 3.66 -10.08
N PHE A 91 -6.95 2.75 -9.62
CA PHE A 91 -5.50 2.95 -9.64
C PHE A 91 -4.90 2.94 -11.05
N LEU A 92 -5.61 2.41 -12.07
CA LEU A 92 -5.25 2.59 -13.49
C LEU A 92 -5.31 4.05 -13.93
N LEU A 93 -6.17 4.86 -13.30
CA LEU A 93 -6.22 6.30 -13.53
C LEU A 93 -5.23 7.04 -12.61
N LEU A 94 -5.12 6.61 -11.35
CA LEU A 94 -4.25 7.25 -10.35
C LEU A 94 -2.75 7.03 -10.61
N ILE A 95 -2.36 6.07 -11.47
CA ILE A 95 -0.96 5.91 -11.88
C ILE A 95 -0.52 6.97 -12.90
N LEU A 96 -1.45 7.63 -13.61
CA LEU A 96 -1.13 8.56 -14.70
C LEU A 96 -0.19 9.70 -14.29
N PRO A 97 -0.35 10.37 -13.12
CA PRO A 97 0.62 11.38 -12.68
C PRO A 97 2.04 10.83 -12.51
N LEU A 98 2.15 9.57 -12.04
CA LEU A 98 3.45 8.91 -11.94
C LEU A 98 4.05 8.65 -13.33
N VAL A 99 3.25 8.17 -14.30
CA VAL A 99 3.72 7.94 -15.68
C VAL A 99 4.24 9.24 -16.30
N VAL A 100 3.57 10.37 -16.07
CA VAL A 100 4.04 11.69 -16.53
C VAL A 100 5.35 12.11 -15.85
N GLY A 101 5.50 11.78 -14.57
CA GLY A 101 6.68 12.12 -13.76
C GLY A 101 7.85 11.14 -13.86
N LEU A 102 7.69 9.97 -14.50
CA LEU A 102 8.73 8.91 -14.54
C LEU A 102 10.07 9.42 -15.03
N GLY A 103 10.08 10.22 -16.10
CA GLY A 103 11.30 10.73 -16.70
C GLY A 103 12.13 11.69 -15.82
N THR A 104 11.53 12.22 -14.77
CA THR A 104 12.21 13.14 -13.83
C THR A 104 12.45 12.51 -12.46
N LEU A 105 11.64 11.52 -12.09
CA LEU A 105 11.72 10.86 -10.79
C LEU A 105 12.85 9.82 -10.76
N TYR A 106 13.06 9.08 -11.85
CA TYR A 106 14.00 7.96 -11.86
C TYR A 106 15.30 8.32 -12.57
N PRO A 107 16.48 8.13 -11.92
CA PRO A 107 17.79 8.46 -12.50
C PRO A 107 18.09 7.72 -13.80
N TRP A 108 17.58 6.50 -13.94
CA TRP A 108 17.77 5.67 -15.15
C TRP A 108 16.91 6.09 -16.34
N ALA A 109 15.90 6.93 -16.13
CA ALA A 109 14.96 7.28 -17.20
C ALA A 109 15.59 8.12 -18.31
N PRO A 110 16.40 9.17 -18.02
CA PRO A 110 17.13 9.92 -19.04
C PRO A 110 18.39 9.22 -19.52
N ASP A 111 19.07 8.42 -18.68
CA ASP A 111 20.36 7.82 -18.97
C ASP A 111 20.52 6.44 -18.31
N PRO A 112 19.94 5.37 -18.91
CA PRO A 112 20.01 4.03 -18.36
C PRO A 112 21.44 3.45 -18.30
N GLU A 113 22.31 3.88 -19.20
CA GLU A 113 23.67 3.32 -19.32
C GLU A 113 24.56 3.72 -18.15
N HIS A 114 24.46 4.97 -17.68
CA HIS A 114 25.23 5.44 -16.53
C HIS A 114 24.55 5.15 -15.19
N ALA A 115 23.22 5.13 -15.16
CA ALA A 115 22.47 4.92 -13.92
C ALA A 115 22.48 3.45 -13.43
N ALA A 116 22.74 2.47 -14.32
CA ALA A 116 22.74 1.05 -13.96
C ALA A 116 24.00 0.36 -14.48
N ARG A 117 24.72 -0.31 -13.58
CA ARG A 117 26.00 -0.97 -13.93
C ARG A 117 25.85 -2.26 -14.73
N SER A 118 24.72 -2.98 -14.61
CA SER A 118 24.53 -4.23 -15.31
C SER A 118 23.76 -4.06 -16.61
N ILE A 119 24.20 -4.75 -17.68
CA ILE A 119 23.49 -4.79 -18.96
C ILE A 119 22.03 -5.28 -18.78
N VAL A 120 21.79 -6.17 -17.83
CA VAL A 120 20.44 -6.65 -17.50
C VAL A 120 19.59 -5.52 -16.95
N ALA A 121 20.12 -4.75 -16.00
CA ALA A 121 19.41 -3.59 -15.42
C ALA A 121 19.17 -2.50 -16.48
N GLN A 122 20.14 -2.21 -17.34
CA GLN A 122 20.00 -1.26 -18.44
C GLN A 122 18.89 -1.65 -19.42
N ARG A 123 18.76 -2.94 -19.73
CA ARG A 123 17.70 -3.44 -20.60
C ARG A 123 16.34 -3.52 -19.91
N TYR A 124 16.33 -3.81 -18.61
CA TYR A 124 15.11 -3.93 -17.82
C TYR A 124 14.52 -2.56 -17.46
N LEU A 125 15.36 -1.62 -17.00
CA LEU A 125 14.98 -0.27 -16.59
C LEU A 125 14.86 0.63 -17.84
N ASN A 126 13.68 0.63 -18.42
CA ASN A 126 13.32 1.52 -19.52
C ASN A 126 11.88 2.02 -19.35
N LEU A 127 11.60 3.26 -19.77
CA LEU A 127 10.30 3.91 -19.56
C LEU A 127 9.11 3.11 -20.13
N PRO A 128 9.14 2.62 -21.38
CA PRO A 128 8.03 1.83 -21.92
C PRO A 128 7.79 0.54 -21.11
N GLY A 129 8.86 -0.17 -20.77
CA GLY A 129 8.78 -1.43 -20.04
C GLY A 129 8.25 -1.24 -18.62
N ALA A 130 8.76 -0.26 -17.85
CA ALA A 130 8.30 0.04 -16.50
C ALA A 130 6.83 0.48 -16.49
N THR A 131 6.43 1.34 -17.44
CA THR A 131 5.03 1.76 -17.61
C THR A 131 4.14 0.55 -17.92
N LEU A 132 4.54 -0.29 -18.88
CA LEU A 132 3.76 -1.46 -19.28
C LEU A 132 3.61 -2.46 -18.12
N ARG A 133 4.69 -2.77 -17.40
CA ARG A 133 4.64 -3.66 -16.23
C ARG A 133 3.68 -3.14 -15.16
N GLY A 134 3.74 -1.84 -14.85
CA GLY A 134 2.83 -1.19 -13.91
C GLY A 134 1.36 -1.29 -14.33
N LEU A 135 1.06 -0.95 -15.59
CA LEU A 135 -0.31 -1.00 -16.14
C LEU A 135 -0.84 -2.45 -16.20
N VAL A 136 -0.04 -3.40 -16.66
CA VAL A 136 -0.43 -4.82 -16.72
C VAL A 136 -0.70 -5.37 -15.31
N ALA A 137 0.17 -5.08 -14.34
CA ALA A 137 -0.05 -5.53 -12.97
C ALA A 137 -1.34 -4.95 -12.37
N LEU A 138 -1.58 -3.64 -12.54
CA LEU A 138 -2.82 -3.00 -12.07
C LEU A 138 -4.06 -3.56 -12.77
N ALA A 139 -3.99 -3.84 -14.08
CA ALA A 139 -5.11 -4.43 -14.82
C ALA A 139 -5.42 -5.85 -14.34
N VAL A 140 -4.39 -6.69 -14.14
CA VAL A 140 -4.57 -8.07 -13.63
C VAL A 140 -5.07 -8.06 -12.19
N TRP A 141 -4.50 -7.24 -11.30
CA TRP A 141 -5.02 -7.10 -9.93
C TRP A 141 -6.48 -6.62 -9.91
N SER A 142 -6.84 -5.70 -10.80
CA SER A 142 -8.22 -5.22 -10.93
C SER A 142 -9.17 -6.34 -11.37
N ALA A 143 -8.76 -7.13 -12.36
CA ALA A 143 -9.55 -8.27 -12.83
C ALA A 143 -9.70 -9.34 -11.74
N LEU A 144 -8.60 -9.70 -11.04
CA LEU A 144 -8.62 -10.66 -9.94
C LEU A 144 -9.53 -10.18 -8.80
N ALA A 145 -9.47 -8.90 -8.43
CA ALA A 145 -10.31 -8.35 -7.37
C ALA A 145 -11.80 -8.41 -7.73
N LEU A 146 -12.16 -7.99 -8.94
CA LEU A 146 -13.54 -8.03 -9.41
C LEU A 146 -14.06 -9.46 -9.50
N LEU A 147 -13.24 -10.41 -9.97
CA LEU A 147 -13.58 -11.83 -9.99
C LEU A 147 -13.81 -12.39 -8.58
N LEU A 148 -12.85 -12.18 -7.65
CA LEU A 148 -12.95 -12.71 -6.28
C LEU A 148 -14.14 -12.14 -5.51
N VAL A 149 -14.48 -10.87 -5.74
CA VAL A 149 -15.63 -10.23 -5.11
C VAL A 149 -16.95 -10.64 -5.74
N GLY A 150 -16.99 -10.88 -7.08
CA GLY A 150 -18.20 -11.22 -7.81
C GLY A 150 -18.54 -12.71 -7.87
N MET A 151 -17.56 -13.59 -7.67
CA MET A 151 -17.75 -15.03 -7.79
C MET A 151 -18.37 -15.65 -6.54
N ARG A 152 -19.26 -16.62 -6.73
CA ARG A 152 -19.78 -17.48 -5.66
C ARG A 152 -18.67 -18.38 -5.10
N ALA A 153 -18.81 -18.82 -3.85
CA ALA A 153 -17.91 -19.80 -3.25
C ALA A 153 -17.90 -21.10 -4.08
N GLY A 154 -16.71 -21.66 -4.31
CA GLY A 154 -16.52 -22.88 -5.09
C GLY A 154 -15.09 -23.02 -5.60
N GLY A 155 -14.79 -24.17 -6.22
CA GLY A 155 -13.44 -24.52 -6.68
C GLY A 155 -12.83 -23.52 -7.66
N LEU A 156 -13.64 -22.95 -8.57
CA LEU A 156 -13.16 -21.93 -9.51
C LEU A 156 -12.69 -20.66 -8.79
N ARG A 157 -13.43 -20.20 -7.76
CA ARG A 157 -13.02 -19.06 -6.95
C ARG A 157 -11.72 -19.34 -6.18
N GLN A 158 -11.57 -20.55 -5.66
CA GLN A 158 -10.34 -20.98 -4.98
C GLN A 158 -9.16 -21.02 -5.95
N MET A 159 -9.34 -21.53 -7.17
CA MET A 159 -8.31 -21.52 -8.21
C MET A 159 -7.89 -20.09 -8.58
N VAL A 160 -8.84 -19.17 -8.80
CA VAL A 160 -8.56 -17.76 -9.06
C VAL A 160 -7.82 -17.12 -7.88
N ALA A 161 -8.18 -17.45 -6.64
CA ALA A 161 -7.51 -16.96 -5.45
C ALA A 161 -6.06 -17.47 -5.37
N ALA A 162 -5.81 -18.75 -5.59
CA ALA A 162 -4.47 -19.34 -5.57
C ALA A 162 -3.56 -18.72 -6.64
N LEU A 163 -4.03 -18.67 -7.90
CA LEU A 163 -3.29 -18.04 -8.99
C LEU A 163 -3.08 -16.54 -8.75
N GLY A 164 -4.07 -15.88 -8.16
CA GLY A 164 -4.00 -14.48 -7.79
C GLY A 164 -2.92 -14.18 -6.74
N LEU A 165 -2.75 -15.04 -5.73
CA LEU A 165 -1.68 -14.92 -4.74
C LEU A 165 -0.30 -15.13 -5.37
N VAL A 166 -0.14 -16.13 -6.23
CA VAL A 166 1.12 -16.35 -6.96
C VAL A 166 1.46 -15.13 -7.83
N PHE A 167 0.47 -14.67 -8.62
CA PHE A 167 0.66 -13.46 -9.43
C PHE A 167 1.03 -12.25 -8.58
N HIS A 168 0.35 -12.06 -7.44
CA HIS A 168 0.63 -10.93 -6.55
C HIS A 168 2.07 -10.94 -6.04
N MET A 169 2.60 -12.09 -5.61
CA MET A 169 3.98 -12.20 -5.13
C MET A 169 5.00 -11.83 -6.22
N VAL A 170 4.79 -12.29 -7.46
CA VAL A 170 5.65 -11.93 -8.59
C VAL A 170 5.51 -10.44 -8.91
N ALA A 171 4.29 -9.95 -9.06
CA ALA A 171 4.02 -8.58 -9.45
C ALA A 171 4.53 -7.56 -8.42
N ILE A 172 4.30 -7.79 -7.11
CA ILE A 172 4.77 -6.85 -6.08
C ILE A 172 6.29 -6.84 -5.95
N THR A 173 6.96 -7.96 -6.25
CA THR A 173 8.42 -8.01 -6.29
C THR A 173 8.96 -7.19 -7.46
N LEU A 174 8.40 -7.37 -8.66
CA LEU A 174 8.80 -6.61 -9.85
C LEU A 174 8.50 -5.12 -9.71
N LEU A 175 7.30 -4.76 -9.23
CA LEU A 175 6.95 -3.34 -9.06
C LEU A 175 7.65 -2.70 -7.85
N GLY A 176 7.99 -3.46 -6.82
CA GLY A 176 8.87 -2.99 -5.75
C GLY A 176 10.24 -2.59 -6.29
N PHE A 177 10.75 -3.33 -7.28
CA PHE A 177 11.93 -2.98 -8.04
C PHE A 177 11.73 -1.70 -8.85
N ASP A 178 10.69 -1.68 -9.69
CA ASP A 178 10.44 -0.59 -10.64
C ASP A 178 10.11 0.74 -9.94
N TRP A 179 9.30 0.70 -8.87
CA TRP A 179 8.75 1.91 -8.28
C TRP A 179 9.52 2.45 -7.08
N VAL A 180 10.22 1.59 -6.34
CA VAL A 180 10.90 2.00 -5.11
C VAL A 180 12.40 1.79 -5.17
N GLN A 181 12.85 0.56 -5.45
CA GLN A 181 14.29 0.29 -5.42
C GLN A 181 15.04 0.98 -6.55
N SER A 182 14.41 1.15 -7.73
CA SER A 182 15.05 1.83 -8.87
C SER A 182 15.20 3.34 -8.72
N LEU A 183 14.68 3.93 -7.63
CA LEU A 183 15.06 5.30 -7.21
C LEU A 183 16.55 5.39 -6.89
N GLU A 184 17.14 4.28 -6.43
CA GLU A 184 18.57 4.09 -6.20
C GLU A 184 19.02 2.84 -6.97
N PRO A 185 19.40 2.94 -8.25
CA PRO A 185 19.60 1.78 -9.14
C PRO A 185 20.67 0.79 -8.68
N HIS A 186 21.56 1.18 -7.77
CA HIS A 186 22.60 0.33 -7.19
C HIS A 186 22.11 -0.49 -6.00
N PHE A 187 20.96 -0.15 -5.45
CA PHE A 187 20.36 -0.87 -4.33
C PHE A 187 19.41 -1.97 -4.82
N HIS A 188 19.63 -3.18 -4.35
CA HIS A 188 18.73 -4.32 -4.61
C HIS A 188 18.50 -5.12 -3.35
N SER A 189 17.25 -5.36 -3.00
CA SER A 189 16.85 -6.27 -1.93
C SER A 189 15.84 -7.28 -2.47
N THR A 190 16.18 -8.56 -2.42
CA THR A 190 15.29 -9.65 -2.84
C THR A 190 14.12 -9.87 -1.89
N SER A 191 14.25 -9.45 -0.63
CA SER A 191 13.18 -9.52 0.38
C SER A 191 12.17 -8.38 0.30
N PHE A 192 12.42 -7.36 -0.54
CA PHE A 192 11.60 -6.14 -0.62
C PHE A 192 10.14 -6.43 -1.00
N GLY A 193 9.91 -7.35 -1.94
CA GLY A 193 8.55 -7.75 -2.33
C GLY A 193 7.77 -8.39 -1.18
N MET A 194 8.43 -9.24 -0.38
CA MET A 194 7.83 -9.84 0.81
C MET A 194 7.57 -8.80 1.91
N ALA A 195 8.50 -7.88 2.14
CA ALA A 195 8.32 -6.78 3.08
C ALA A 195 7.13 -5.89 2.65
N SER A 196 7.01 -5.58 1.37
CA SER A 196 5.88 -4.83 0.82
C SER A 196 4.55 -5.55 1.03
N LEU A 197 4.48 -6.88 0.80
CA LEU A 197 3.30 -7.68 1.10
C LEU A 197 2.89 -7.58 2.57
N VAL A 198 3.83 -7.74 3.48
CA VAL A 198 3.55 -7.67 4.93
C VAL A 198 3.03 -6.29 5.32
N LEU A 199 3.62 -5.22 4.80
CA LEU A 199 3.12 -3.84 5.01
C LEU A 199 1.71 -3.64 4.46
N GLN A 200 1.39 -4.20 3.29
CA GLN A 200 0.05 -4.15 2.69
C GLN A 200 -0.98 -4.87 3.56
N LEU A 201 -0.66 -6.06 4.07
CA LEU A 201 -1.52 -6.81 4.99
C LEU A 201 -1.75 -6.01 6.28
N MET A 202 -0.70 -5.49 6.86
CA MET A 202 -0.76 -4.69 8.10
C MET A 202 -1.59 -3.42 7.91
N ALA A 203 -1.37 -2.69 6.82
CA ALA A 203 -2.13 -1.49 6.47
C ALA A 203 -3.61 -1.79 6.25
N CYS A 204 -3.91 -2.87 5.53
CA CYS A 204 -5.30 -3.27 5.25
C CYS A 204 -6.04 -3.74 6.50
N LEU A 205 -5.41 -4.55 7.36
CA LEU A 205 -5.98 -4.98 8.64
C LEU A 205 -6.24 -3.79 9.56
N ALA A 206 -5.27 -2.87 9.70
CA ALA A 206 -5.42 -1.65 10.47
C ALA A 206 -6.57 -0.78 9.92
N TRP A 207 -6.62 -0.58 8.60
CA TRP A 207 -7.71 0.14 7.95
C TRP A 207 -9.08 -0.49 8.23
N ALA A 208 -9.20 -1.81 8.06
CA ALA A 208 -10.45 -2.53 8.24
C ALA A 208 -10.98 -2.42 9.69
N THR A 209 -10.10 -2.58 10.70
CA THR A 209 -10.45 -2.44 12.12
C THR A 209 -10.82 -1.02 12.50
N ARG A 210 -10.24 -0.01 11.85
CA ARG A 210 -10.57 1.41 12.06
C ARG A 210 -11.88 1.81 11.42
N LEU A 211 -12.13 1.29 10.22
CA LEU A 211 -13.33 1.62 9.44
C LEU A 211 -14.59 1.05 10.09
N ARG A 212 -14.50 -0.16 10.62
CA ARG A 212 -15.61 -0.87 11.24
C ARG A 212 -15.13 -1.66 12.48
N PRO A 213 -15.84 -1.56 13.62
CA PRO A 213 -15.51 -2.41 14.77
C PRO A 213 -15.58 -3.88 14.38
N THR A 214 -14.50 -4.60 14.63
CA THR A 214 -14.43 -6.04 14.41
C THR A 214 -15.37 -6.72 15.41
N PRO A 215 -16.21 -7.70 14.98
CA PRO A 215 -16.99 -8.50 15.91
C PRO A 215 -16.08 -9.19 16.94
N SER A 216 -16.58 -9.33 18.18
CA SER A 216 -15.79 -9.88 19.28
C SER A 216 -15.29 -11.30 19.01
N GLU A 217 -16.06 -12.10 18.27
CA GLU A 217 -15.69 -13.47 17.90
C GLU A 217 -14.53 -13.51 16.90
N ALA A 218 -14.38 -12.50 16.04
CA ALA A 218 -13.32 -12.42 15.03
C ALA A 218 -12.11 -11.59 15.50
N ALA A 219 -12.24 -10.83 16.58
CA ALA A 219 -11.16 -9.94 17.04
C ALA A 219 -9.86 -10.68 17.41
N PRO A 220 -9.88 -11.87 18.07
CA PRO A 220 -8.67 -12.62 18.36
C PRO A 220 -7.89 -13.04 17.08
N ASP A 221 -8.61 -13.47 16.04
CA ASP A 221 -8.00 -13.87 14.76
C ASP A 221 -7.37 -12.66 14.07
N VAL A 222 -8.12 -11.55 13.99
CA VAL A 222 -7.65 -10.30 13.36
C VAL A 222 -6.46 -9.73 14.12
N GLY A 223 -6.50 -9.69 15.44
CA GLY A 223 -5.39 -9.25 16.27
C GLY A 223 -4.16 -10.18 16.17
N GLY A 224 -4.39 -11.51 16.03
CA GLY A 224 -3.34 -12.49 15.77
C GLY A 224 -2.65 -12.27 14.42
N MET A 225 -3.44 -12.05 13.34
CA MET A 225 -2.90 -11.73 12.02
C MET A 225 -2.14 -10.40 12.03
N LEU A 226 -2.64 -9.40 12.76
CA LEU A 226 -1.98 -8.11 12.89
C LEU A 226 -0.63 -8.24 13.63
N LEU A 227 -0.59 -9.01 14.73
CA LEU A 227 0.65 -9.32 15.44
C LEU A 227 1.64 -10.06 14.54
N ALA A 228 1.18 -11.06 13.77
CA ALA A 228 2.03 -11.78 12.83
C ALA A 228 2.61 -10.85 11.75
N ALA A 229 1.81 -9.92 11.23
CA ALA A 229 2.29 -8.91 10.28
C ALA A 229 3.32 -7.95 10.89
N VAL A 230 3.10 -7.50 12.13
CA VAL A 230 4.06 -6.66 12.88
C VAL A 230 5.38 -7.40 13.10
N LEU A 231 5.34 -8.66 13.54
CA LEU A 231 6.55 -9.48 13.70
C LEU A 231 7.25 -9.73 12.36
N GLY A 232 6.48 -9.99 11.30
CA GLY A 232 7.01 -10.14 9.94
C GLY A 232 7.70 -8.88 9.43
N SER A 233 7.13 -7.69 9.66
CA SER A 233 7.74 -6.42 9.26
C SER A 233 9.05 -6.15 9.99
N LEU A 234 9.09 -6.40 11.30
CA LEU A 234 10.30 -6.29 12.11
C LEU A 234 11.39 -7.26 11.65
N TYR A 235 11.01 -8.52 11.44
CA TYR A 235 11.94 -9.54 10.98
C TYR A 235 12.56 -9.20 9.62
N LEU A 236 11.72 -8.85 8.64
CA LEU A 236 12.19 -8.56 7.28
C LEU A 236 13.02 -7.27 7.23
N GLY A 237 12.58 -6.22 7.93
CA GLY A 237 13.34 -4.96 8.03
C GLY A 237 14.69 -5.14 8.72
N PHE A 238 14.71 -5.84 9.86
CA PHE A 238 15.94 -6.14 10.58
C PHE A 238 16.86 -7.03 9.76
N SER A 239 16.36 -8.09 9.13
CA SER A 239 17.16 -8.99 8.31
C SER A 239 17.79 -8.28 7.12
N GLN A 240 17.04 -7.41 6.45
CA GLN A 240 17.57 -6.59 5.35
C GLN A 240 18.70 -5.68 5.82
N TYR A 241 18.50 -4.98 6.94
CA TYR A 241 19.53 -4.12 7.53
C TYR A 241 20.76 -4.93 7.93
N LEU A 242 20.58 -6.05 8.62
CA LEU A 242 21.66 -6.93 9.10
C LEU A 242 22.53 -7.44 7.94
N VAL A 243 21.91 -7.90 6.85
CA VAL A 243 22.65 -8.42 5.67
C VAL A 243 23.49 -7.31 5.03
N ILE A 244 22.94 -6.10 4.91
CA ILE A 244 23.66 -4.96 4.32
C ILE A 244 24.78 -4.47 5.25
N TRP A 245 24.51 -4.38 6.54
CA TRP A 245 25.48 -3.97 7.55
C TRP A 245 26.64 -4.98 7.64
N TYR A 246 26.34 -6.29 7.68
CA TYR A 246 27.37 -7.34 7.75
C TYR A 246 28.15 -7.46 6.43
N GLY A 247 27.47 -7.38 5.30
CA GLY A 247 28.09 -7.48 3.97
C GLY A 247 28.98 -6.28 3.63
N ASN A 248 28.70 -5.11 4.21
CA ASN A 248 29.44 -3.86 4.09
C ASN A 248 29.88 -3.52 2.64
N LEU A 249 29.04 -3.83 1.67
CA LEU A 249 29.28 -3.50 0.26
C LEU A 249 28.95 -2.03 0.01
N PRO A 250 29.90 -1.19 -0.47
CA PRO A 250 29.70 0.25 -0.62
C PRO A 250 28.41 0.61 -1.34
N GLU A 251 28.11 -0.09 -2.44
CA GLU A 251 26.93 0.13 -3.28
C GLU A 251 25.60 -0.15 -2.54
N LYS A 252 25.59 -1.06 -1.57
CA LYS A 252 24.41 -1.39 -0.78
C LYS A 252 24.27 -0.50 0.45
N VAL A 253 25.40 -0.12 1.04
CA VAL A 253 25.46 0.78 2.20
C VAL A 253 25.03 2.19 1.83
N GLU A 254 25.30 2.63 0.59
CA GLU A 254 24.92 3.96 0.08
C GLU A 254 23.44 4.28 0.30
N TRP A 255 22.55 3.29 0.13
CA TRP A 255 21.12 3.42 0.44
C TRP A 255 20.85 3.94 1.85
N TYR A 256 21.56 3.39 2.84
CA TYR A 256 21.39 3.80 4.24
C TYR A 256 22.16 5.09 4.54
N VAL A 257 23.31 5.33 3.90
CA VAL A 257 24.09 6.55 4.07
C VAL A 257 23.30 7.78 3.65
N LEU A 258 22.58 7.73 2.53
CA LEU A 258 21.68 8.80 2.09
C LEU A 258 20.56 9.08 3.11
N ARG A 259 20.17 8.09 3.89
CA ARG A 259 19.07 8.14 4.86
C ARG A 259 19.52 8.31 6.30
N GLN A 260 20.82 8.41 6.58
CA GLN A 260 21.35 8.58 7.95
C GLN A 260 21.28 10.03 8.45
N HIS A 261 21.00 11.01 7.59
CA HIS A 261 20.79 12.39 8.01
C HIS A 261 19.67 12.47 9.06
N TRP A 262 19.85 13.26 10.10
CA TRP A 262 18.96 13.29 11.26
C TRP A 262 17.47 13.38 10.93
N GLY A 263 17.09 14.16 9.93
CA GLY A 263 15.72 14.29 9.52
C GLY A 263 15.12 12.97 9.00
N TRP A 264 15.84 12.26 8.14
CA TRP A 264 15.38 10.97 7.59
C TRP A 264 15.47 9.83 8.61
N LEU A 265 16.54 9.82 9.43
CA LEU A 265 16.69 8.84 10.50
C LEU A 265 15.57 9.00 11.53
N SER A 266 15.26 10.22 11.97
CA SER A 266 14.17 10.48 12.91
C SER A 266 12.81 10.05 12.37
N LEU A 267 12.57 10.25 11.07
CA LEU A 267 11.34 9.84 10.41
C LEU A 267 11.19 8.32 10.42
N GLU A 268 12.26 7.57 10.10
CA GLU A 268 12.21 6.11 10.12
C GLU A 268 12.12 5.54 11.55
N LEU A 269 12.82 6.12 12.52
CA LEU A 269 12.71 5.71 13.92
C LEU A 269 11.27 5.93 14.44
N LEU A 270 10.63 7.04 14.07
CA LEU A 270 9.23 7.29 14.38
C LEU A 270 8.31 6.29 13.65
N ALA A 271 8.57 6.01 12.38
CA ALA A 271 7.85 5.01 11.61
C ALA A 271 7.92 3.63 12.28
N LEU A 272 9.12 3.18 12.63
CA LEU A 272 9.37 1.92 13.34
C LEU A 272 8.65 1.87 14.70
N LEU A 273 8.72 2.96 15.46
CA LEU A 273 8.02 3.05 16.74
C LEU A 273 6.51 2.87 16.56
N LEU A 274 5.90 3.60 15.62
CA LEU A 274 4.44 3.65 15.45
C LEU A 274 3.89 2.41 14.74
N SER A 275 4.59 1.86 13.74
CA SER A 275 4.09 0.72 12.96
C SER A 275 4.51 -0.63 13.51
N SER A 276 5.53 -0.69 14.37
CA SER A 276 6.11 -1.97 14.76
C SER A 276 6.33 -2.11 16.27
N LEU A 277 7.15 -1.27 16.90
CA LEU A 277 7.52 -1.46 18.32
C LEU A 277 6.34 -1.25 19.27
N LEU A 278 5.61 -0.13 19.12
CA LEU A 278 4.41 0.14 19.92
C LEU A 278 3.32 -0.91 19.69
N PRO A 279 2.96 -1.25 18.43
CA PRO A 279 2.00 -2.30 18.15
C PRO A 279 2.42 -3.67 18.68
N LEU A 280 3.71 -4.03 18.60
CA LEU A 280 4.21 -5.28 19.17
C LEU A 280 3.88 -5.37 20.67
N VAL A 281 4.29 -4.35 21.44
CA VAL A 281 4.05 -4.34 22.90
C VAL A 281 2.55 -4.37 23.22
N VAL A 282 1.74 -3.60 22.50
CA VAL A 282 0.29 -3.52 22.71
C VAL A 282 -0.42 -4.83 22.36
N LEU A 283 0.02 -5.53 21.32
CA LEU A 283 -0.62 -6.77 20.86
C LEU A 283 -0.13 -8.04 21.55
N LEU A 284 0.95 -8.01 22.35
CA LEU A 284 1.43 -9.19 23.09
C LEU A 284 0.37 -9.79 24.02
N PRO A 285 -0.34 -9.02 24.87
CA PRO A 285 -1.38 -9.58 25.74
C PRO A 285 -2.59 -10.06 24.92
N SER A 286 -3.01 -11.32 25.10
CA SER A 286 -4.14 -11.91 24.39
C SER A 286 -5.46 -11.16 24.60
N ALA A 287 -5.67 -10.61 25.80
CA ALA A 287 -6.84 -9.81 26.15
C ALA A 287 -6.94 -8.53 25.28
N VAL A 288 -5.81 -7.87 24.99
CA VAL A 288 -5.76 -6.68 24.13
C VAL A 288 -5.97 -7.07 22.67
N ARG A 289 -5.31 -8.16 22.21
CA ARG A 289 -5.47 -8.71 20.86
C ARG A 289 -6.92 -9.08 20.53
N GLY A 290 -7.64 -9.60 21.51
CA GLY A 290 -9.06 -9.95 21.37
C GLY A 290 -10.02 -8.76 21.54
N SER A 291 -9.54 -7.55 21.78
CA SER A 291 -10.38 -6.37 22.00
C SER A 291 -10.62 -5.58 20.70
N PRO A 292 -11.86 -5.52 20.18
CA PRO A 292 -12.19 -4.69 19.03
C PRO A 292 -11.83 -3.21 19.21
N ALA A 293 -12.01 -2.68 20.41
CA ALA A 293 -11.71 -1.30 20.73
C ALA A 293 -10.20 -1.02 20.68
N ALA A 294 -9.38 -1.92 21.25
CA ALA A 294 -7.93 -1.79 21.22
C ALA A 294 -7.38 -1.83 19.78
N LEU A 295 -7.87 -2.76 18.94
CA LEU A 295 -7.48 -2.86 17.53
C LEU A 295 -7.83 -1.57 16.78
N ALA A 296 -9.02 -1.02 16.96
CA ALA A 296 -9.46 0.22 16.32
C ALA A 296 -8.67 1.45 16.79
N GLN A 297 -8.22 1.48 18.07
CA GLN A 297 -7.38 2.55 18.62
C GLN A 297 -5.93 2.46 18.15
N LEU A 298 -5.41 1.25 17.93
CA LEU A 298 -4.05 1.02 17.44
C LEU A 298 -3.91 1.36 15.96
N ALA A 299 -4.98 1.22 15.19
CA ALA A 299 -4.97 1.35 13.73
C ALA A 299 -4.39 2.68 13.20
N PRO A 300 -4.71 3.88 13.74
CA PRO A 300 -4.14 5.13 13.26
C PRO A 300 -2.61 5.20 13.43
N TRP A 301 -2.07 4.62 14.50
CA TRP A 301 -0.63 4.58 14.75
C TRP A 301 0.08 3.69 13.72
N LEU A 302 -0.48 2.50 13.47
CA LEU A 302 0.00 1.59 12.44
C LEU A 302 0.01 2.26 11.06
N LEU A 303 -1.12 2.86 10.66
CA LEU A 303 -1.25 3.52 9.36
C LEU A 303 -0.31 4.73 9.25
N GLY A 304 -0.18 5.52 10.30
CA GLY A 304 0.75 6.65 10.35
C GLY A 304 2.21 6.18 10.22
N GLY A 305 2.61 5.15 10.96
CA GLY A 305 3.95 4.57 10.88
C GLY A 305 4.27 3.99 9.50
N ILE A 306 3.31 3.28 8.88
CA ILE A 306 3.47 2.75 7.51
C ILE A 306 3.65 3.89 6.50
N LEU A 307 2.87 4.95 6.62
CA LEU A 307 3.00 6.12 5.75
C LEU A 307 4.36 6.80 5.89
N LEU A 308 4.84 6.98 7.12
CA LEU A 308 6.17 7.54 7.38
C LEU A 308 7.28 6.66 6.82
N HIS A 309 7.17 5.33 6.96
CA HIS A 309 8.10 4.38 6.36
C HIS A 309 8.12 4.49 4.82
N GLN A 310 6.96 4.58 4.17
CA GLN A 310 6.90 4.78 2.72
C GLN A 310 7.49 6.12 2.29
N ALA A 311 7.29 7.18 3.08
CA ALA A 311 7.95 8.45 2.84
C ALA A 311 9.48 8.35 2.97
N TRP A 312 9.97 7.61 3.97
CA TRP A 312 11.40 7.32 4.13
C TRP A 312 11.99 6.51 2.96
N LEU A 313 11.22 5.60 2.38
CA LEU A 313 11.67 4.84 1.21
C LEU A 313 11.84 5.72 -0.04
N VAL A 314 10.95 6.70 -0.25
CA VAL A 314 10.81 7.40 -1.53
C VAL A 314 11.39 8.81 -1.50
N ALA A 315 11.18 9.58 -0.43
CA ALA A 315 11.47 11.00 -0.40
C ALA A 315 12.95 11.40 -0.33
N PRO A 316 13.90 10.61 0.21
CA PRO A 316 15.28 11.07 0.41
C PRO A 316 15.98 11.59 -0.85
N GLY A 317 15.78 10.95 -2.00
CA GLY A 317 16.35 11.40 -3.28
C GLY A 317 15.81 12.77 -3.75
N ALA A 318 14.50 12.99 -3.56
CA ALA A 318 13.83 14.23 -3.98
C ALA A 318 13.81 15.34 -2.90
N GLY A 319 14.23 15.03 -1.66
CA GLY A 319 14.38 16.00 -0.57
C GLY A 319 13.13 16.23 0.29
N PHE A 320 13.30 17.02 1.37
CA PHE A 320 12.28 17.22 2.40
C PHE A 320 10.98 17.88 1.92
N TRP A 321 11.02 18.67 0.86
CA TRP A 321 9.82 19.27 0.27
C TRP A 321 8.86 18.25 -0.33
N THR A 322 9.28 17.00 -0.49
CA THR A 322 8.41 15.88 -0.86
C THR A 322 7.38 15.56 0.21
N LEU A 323 7.67 15.78 1.50
CA LEU A 323 6.77 15.43 2.60
C LEU A 323 5.43 16.20 2.58
N PRO A 324 5.39 17.55 2.46
CA PRO A 324 4.10 18.25 2.33
C PRO A 324 3.34 17.87 1.04
N VAL A 325 4.05 17.60 -0.06
CA VAL A 325 3.43 17.11 -1.30
C VAL A 325 2.85 15.72 -1.09
N ALA A 326 3.57 14.81 -0.40
CA ALA A 326 3.06 13.48 -0.05
C ALA A 326 1.81 13.57 0.82
N ALA A 327 1.78 14.46 1.81
CA ALA A 327 0.59 14.66 2.64
C ALA A 327 -0.61 15.11 1.78
N LEU A 328 -0.42 16.03 0.84
CA LEU A 328 -1.46 16.44 -0.09
C LEU A 328 -1.88 15.30 -1.02
N ALA A 329 -0.94 14.51 -1.54
CA ALA A 329 -1.22 13.35 -2.39
C ALA A 329 -1.99 12.27 -1.64
N VAL A 330 -1.64 12.00 -0.37
CA VAL A 330 -2.40 11.06 0.49
C VAL A 330 -3.85 11.53 0.66
N LEU A 331 -4.09 12.81 0.87
CA LEU A 331 -5.44 13.36 0.98
C LEU A 331 -6.19 13.32 -0.37
N ALA A 332 -5.52 13.63 -1.47
CA ALA A 332 -6.09 13.63 -2.81
C ALA A 332 -6.48 12.21 -3.26
N VAL A 333 -5.52 11.29 -3.26
CA VAL A 333 -5.76 9.88 -3.62
C VAL A 333 -6.75 9.24 -2.66
N GLY A 334 -6.58 9.48 -1.34
CA GLY A 334 -7.47 8.95 -0.31
C GLY A 334 -8.90 9.45 -0.42
N GLY A 335 -9.09 10.72 -0.74
CA GLY A 335 -10.42 11.31 -0.97
C GLY A 335 -11.14 10.65 -2.13
N LEU A 336 -10.47 10.46 -3.27
CA LEU A 336 -11.01 9.75 -4.43
C LEU A 336 -11.28 8.28 -4.10
N TRP A 337 -10.29 7.60 -3.53
CA TRP A 337 -10.39 6.18 -3.21
C TRP A 337 -11.49 5.88 -2.20
N PHE A 338 -11.52 6.62 -1.07
CA PHE A 338 -12.55 6.46 -0.04
C PHE A 338 -13.94 6.78 -0.58
N GLY A 339 -14.08 7.88 -1.32
CA GLY A 339 -15.36 8.29 -1.91
C GLY A 339 -15.89 7.26 -2.90
N LEU A 340 -15.03 6.65 -3.73
CA LEU A 340 -15.42 5.60 -4.66
C LEU A 340 -15.71 4.29 -3.91
N ALA A 341 -14.76 3.77 -3.13
CA ALA A 341 -14.87 2.46 -2.48
C ALA A 341 -16.04 2.41 -1.49
N TYR A 342 -16.12 3.37 -0.58
CA TYR A 342 -17.09 3.34 0.52
C TYR A 342 -18.28 4.28 0.33
N GLY A 343 -18.21 5.18 -0.63
CA GLY A 343 -19.35 6.02 -1.01
C GLY A 343 -20.24 5.40 -2.10
N LEU A 344 -19.61 4.86 -3.15
CA LEU A 344 -20.34 4.38 -4.33
C LEU A 344 -20.42 2.85 -4.40
N ILE A 345 -19.33 2.15 -4.07
CA ILE A 345 -19.22 0.69 -4.25
C ILE A 345 -19.77 -0.09 -3.05
N ALA A 346 -19.48 0.32 -1.82
CA ALA A 346 -19.81 -0.44 -0.61
C ALA A 346 -21.30 -0.80 -0.48
N GLY A 347 -22.20 0.12 -0.86
CA GLY A 347 -23.64 -0.11 -0.82
C GLY A 347 -24.14 -1.26 -1.71
N ARG A 348 -23.38 -1.65 -2.73
CA ARG A 348 -23.72 -2.79 -3.60
C ARG A 348 -23.41 -4.12 -2.90
N PHE A 349 -22.33 -4.19 -2.13
CA PHE A 349 -21.90 -5.41 -1.45
C PHE A 349 -22.69 -5.68 -0.16
N ILE A 350 -23.09 -4.63 0.55
CA ILE A 350 -23.93 -4.78 1.76
C ILE A 350 -25.30 -5.37 1.41
N ARG A 351 -25.93 -4.85 0.35
CA ARG A 351 -27.24 -5.35 -0.12
C ARG A 351 -27.18 -6.80 -0.63
N ALA A 352 -26.07 -7.20 -1.24
CA ALA A 352 -25.89 -8.57 -1.73
C ALA A 352 -25.69 -9.59 -0.58
N THR A 353 -25.06 -9.19 0.52
CA THR A 353 -24.95 -10.05 1.72
C THR A 353 -26.26 -10.17 2.50
N GLU A 354 -27.11 -9.15 2.50
CA GLU A 354 -28.44 -9.18 3.12
C GLU A 354 -29.47 -9.99 2.30
N ALA A 355 -29.30 -10.01 0.97
CA ALA A 355 -30.20 -10.78 0.07
C ALA A 355 -29.83 -12.26 -0.06
N GLY A 356 -28.65 -12.67 0.44
CA GLY A 356 -28.15 -14.06 0.41
C GLY A 356 -28.12 -14.74 1.78
N ALA A 357 -28.59 -14.06 2.83
CA ALA A 357 -28.84 -14.59 4.16
C ALA A 357 -30.32 -14.88 4.35
#